data_7c1203d06dc3636f473fb4be4ee1c214
#
_entry.id   7c1203d06dc3636f473fb4be4ee1c214
#
_cell.length_a   1.000
_cell.length_b   1.000
_cell.length_c   1.000
_cell.angle_alpha   90.00
_cell.angle_beta   90.00
_cell.angle_gamma   90.00
#
_symmetry.space_group_name_H-M   'P 1'
#
loop_
_entity.id
_entity.type
_entity.pdbx_description
1 polymer ?
#
loop_
_entity_poly.entity_id
_entity_poly.type
_entity_poly.pdbx_seq_one_letter_code
_entity_poly.pdbx_strand_id
1 'polypeptide(L)'
;FWQMGGVGPMAGQVHHFRNYAVETLTYAINRYINEVNRLYGVMNLRLKDRPFIAGKYSIADMALVGWVNGWERQGQDINEFPNLKRWLETMKARPAVKRGMALGLELRQGIDMKDPKVQAVLFNQRARTG
;
A
#
# COMPACT_ATOMS: atom_id res chain seq x y z
N PHE A 1 7.05 -7.60 11.63
CA PHE A 1 5.86 -8.46 11.39
C PHE A 1 4.56 -7.68 11.20
N TRP A 2 4.39 -6.53 11.86
CA TRP A 2 3.16 -5.74 11.75
C TRP A 2 2.84 -5.26 10.32
N GLN A 3 3.85 -4.89 9.52
CA GLN A 3 3.65 -4.59 8.10
C GLN A 3 3.19 -5.83 7.34
N MET A 4 3.83 -6.99 7.58
CA MET A 4 3.55 -8.24 6.84
C MET A 4 2.20 -8.85 7.21
N GLY A 5 1.78 -8.74 8.49
CA GLY A 5 0.50 -9.27 8.98
C GLY A 5 -0.66 -8.28 8.97
N GLY A 6 -0.39 -7.00 8.77
CA GLY A 6 -1.38 -5.92 8.87
C GLY A 6 -1.40 -5.02 7.64
N VAL A 7 -0.49 -4.05 7.58
CA VAL A 7 -0.55 -2.97 6.56
C VAL A 7 -0.55 -3.53 5.13
N GLY A 8 0.38 -4.40 4.79
CA GLY A 8 0.49 -4.98 3.46
C GLY A 8 -0.78 -5.73 3.03
N PRO A 9 -1.23 -6.75 3.80
CA PRO A 9 -2.44 -7.48 3.48
C PRO A 9 -3.69 -6.60 3.39
N MET A 10 -3.91 -5.67 4.33
CA MET A 10 -5.12 -4.84 4.33
C MET A 10 -5.11 -3.81 3.20
N ALA A 11 -3.98 -3.15 2.94
CA ALA A 11 -3.82 -2.26 1.79
C ALA A 11 -3.97 -3.02 0.46
N GLY A 12 -3.47 -4.25 0.40
CA GLY A 12 -3.65 -5.14 -0.75
C GLY A 12 -5.13 -5.43 -1.02
N GLN A 13 -5.93 -5.71 0.01
CA GLN A 13 -7.37 -5.89 -0.13
C GLN A 13 -8.09 -4.60 -0.59
N VAL A 14 -7.68 -3.42 -0.08
CA VAL A 14 -8.20 -2.16 -0.62
C VAL A 14 -7.91 -2.03 -2.11
N HIS A 15 -6.66 -2.29 -2.52
CA HIS A 15 -6.30 -2.23 -3.94
C HIS A 15 -7.14 -3.20 -4.77
N HIS A 16 -7.36 -4.42 -4.28
CA HIS A 16 -8.19 -5.40 -4.99
C HIS A 16 -9.63 -4.91 -5.14
N PHE A 17 -10.33 -4.67 -4.06
CA PHE A 17 -11.76 -4.35 -4.10
C PHE A 17 -12.08 -2.97 -4.67
N ARG A 18 -11.21 -1.98 -4.47
CA ARG A 18 -11.45 -0.61 -4.95
C ARG A 18 -10.99 -0.40 -6.38
N ASN A 19 -9.86 -1.01 -6.79
CA ASN A 19 -9.22 -0.66 -8.05
C ASN A 19 -9.23 -1.80 -9.09
N TYR A 20 -9.27 -3.07 -8.65
CA TYR A 20 -9.04 -4.21 -9.55
C TYR A 20 -10.26 -5.11 -9.73
N ALA A 21 -11.08 -5.28 -8.71
CA ALA A 21 -12.25 -6.14 -8.79
C ALA A 21 -13.22 -5.68 -9.90
N VAL A 22 -13.78 -6.65 -10.61
CA VAL A 22 -14.78 -6.40 -11.65
C VAL A 22 -16.10 -5.96 -11.02
N GLU A 23 -16.48 -6.63 -9.92
CA GLU A 23 -17.67 -6.26 -9.14
C GLU A 23 -17.35 -5.16 -8.11
N THR A 24 -18.30 -4.23 -7.96
CA THR A 24 -18.23 -3.21 -6.90
C THR A 24 -18.90 -3.74 -5.64
N LEU A 25 -18.10 -4.15 -4.67
CA LEU A 25 -18.57 -4.64 -3.37
C LEU A 25 -18.37 -3.55 -2.30
N THR A 26 -19.35 -2.64 -2.18
CA THR A 26 -19.27 -1.46 -1.31
C THR A 26 -18.93 -1.80 0.13
N TYR A 27 -19.50 -2.87 0.67
CA TYR A 27 -19.17 -3.32 2.03
C TYR A 27 -17.68 -3.68 2.19
N ALA A 28 -17.13 -4.46 1.27
CA ALA A 28 -15.72 -4.86 1.30
C ALA A 28 -14.80 -3.64 1.15
N ILE A 29 -15.11 -2.75 0.20
CA ILE A 29 -14.36 -1.51 -0.03
C ILE A 29 -14.29 -0.69 1.27
N ASN A 30 -15.43 -0.39 1.88
CA ASN A 30 -15.50 0.42 3.10
C ASN A 30 -14.81 -0.28 4.29
N ARG A 31 -15.00 -1.60 4.43
CA ARG A 31 -14.38 -2.38 5.50
C ARG A 31 -12.85 -2.29 5.46
N TYR A 32 -12.25 -2.43 4.28
CA TYR A 32 -10.80 -2.40 4.15
C TYR A 32 -10.22 -0.97 4.14
N ILE A 33 -10.92 0.02 3.57
CA ILE A 33 -10.52 1.44 3.69
C ILE A 33 -10.44 1.84 5.17
N ASN A 34 -11.45 1.52 5.97
CA ASN A 34 -11.48 1.85 7.39
C ASN A 34 -10.37 1.15 8.18
N GLU A 35 -10.07 -0.11 7.84
CA GLU A 35 -8.96 -0.81 8.50
C GLU A 35 -7.58 -0.21 8.12
N VAL A 36 -7.37 0.16 6.87
CA VAL A 36 -6.13 0.85 6.45
C VAL A 36 -6.03 2.22 7.14
N ASN A 37 -7.13 2.98 7.26
CA ASN A 37 -7.17 4.23 8.01
C ASN A 37 -6.72 4.02 9.47
N ARG A 38 -7.26 3.01 10.14
CA ARG A 38 -6.86 2.64 11.51
C ARG A 38 -5.36 2.32 11.60
N LEU A 39 -4.82 1.55 10.64
CA LEU A 39 -3.40 1.21 10.58
C LEU A 39 -2.52 2.45 10.33
N TYR A 40 -2.97 3.38 9.49
CA TYR A 40 -2.30 4.68 9.31
C TYR A 40 -2.27 5.48 10.60
N GLY A 41 -3.35 5.46 11.38
CA GLY A 41 -3.41 6.06 12.71
C GLY A 41 -2.35 5.48 13.66
N VAL A 42 -2.18 4.15 13.67
CA VAL A 42 -1.13 3.47 14.46
C VAL A 42 0.27 3.92 14.02
N MET A 43 0.53 4.00 12.70
CA MET A 43 1.82 4.52 12.20
C MET A 43 2.04 5.98 12.60
N ASN A 44 1.01 6.81 12.47
CA ASN A 44 1.08 8.22 12.82
C ASN A 44 1.44 8.44 14.30
N LEU A 45 0.82 7.68 15.19
CA LEU A 45 1.14 7.71 16.62
C LEU A 45 2.56 7.19 16.87
N ARG A 46 2.97 6.11 16.22
CA ARG A 46 4.32 5.57 16.36
C ARG A 46 5.42 6.56 15.93
N LEU A 47 5.13 7.38 14.94
CA LEU A 47 6.06 8.35 14.36
C LEU A 47 6.05 9.72 15.07
N LYS A 48 5.20 9.93 16.09
CA LYS A 48 5.07 11.21 16.80
C LYS A 48 6.42 11.75 17.27
N ASP A 49 7.19 10.90 17.94
CA ASP A 49 8.47 11.27 18.56
C ASP A 49 9.68 10.55 17.93
N ARG A 50 9.50 10.03 16.71
CA ARG A 50 10.51 9.22 16.02
C ARG A 50 10.62 9.60 14.56
N PRO A 51 11.86 9.68 14.02
CA PRO A 51 12.05 9.93 12.59
C PRO A 51 11.68 8.71 11.72
N PHE A 52 11.80 7.49 12.26
CA PHE A 52 11.57 6.22 11.58
C PHE A 52 10.81 5.23 12.47
N ILE A 53 10.18 4.22 11.86
CA ILE A 53 9.29 3.26 12.53
C ILE A 53 9.98 2.55 13.72
N ALA A 54 11.23 2.11 13.54
CA ALA A 54 12.02 1.47 14.61
C ALA A 54 12.92 2.45 15.37
N GLY A 55 12.74 3.77 15.20
CA GLY A 55 13.58 4.83 15.76
C GLY A 55 14.73 5.21 14.82
N LYS A 56 15.46 4.25 14.29
CA LYS A 56 16.46 4.41 13.23
C LYS A 56 15.94 3.82 11.93
N TYR A 57 16.43 4.31 10.79
CA TYR A 57 16.10 3.77 9.47
C TYR A 57 16.39 2.26 9.40
N SER A 58 15.42 1.49 8.97
CA SER A 58 15.47 0.03 8.98
C SER A 58 14.62 -0.61 7.87
N ILE A 59 14.65 -1.94 7.80
CA ILE A 59 13.79 -2.72 6.91
C ILE A 59 12.30 -2.47 7.14
N ALA A 60 11.89 -2.02 8.34
CA ALA A 60 10.50 -1.66 8.61
C ALA A 60 10.04 -0.48 7.74
N ASP A 61 10.90 0.54 7.58
CA ASP A 61 10.63 1.69 6.73
C ASP A 61 10.63 1.29 5.25
N MET A 62 11.57 0.44 4.84
CA MET A 62 11.66 -0.06 3.47
C MET A 62 10.41 -0.85 3.06
N ALA A 63 9.92 -1.71 3.95
CA ALA A 63 8.74 -2.53 3.69
C ALA A 63 7.44 -1.72 3.66
N LEU A 64 7.36 -0.61 4.40
CA LEU A 64 6.16 0.22 4.52
C LEU A 64 6.03 1.29 3.44
N VAL A 65 7.16 1.84 2.95
CA VAL A 65 7.12 3.00 2.05
C VAL A 65 6.36 2.71 0.75
N GLY A 66 6.49 1.52 0.19
CA GLY A 66 5.76 1.13 -1.03
C GLY A 66 4.24 1.13 -0.83
N TRP A 67 3.77 0.69 0.32
CA TRP A 67 2.36 0.69 0.66
C TRP A 67 1.82 2.10 0.92
N VAL A 68 2.49 2.86 1.78
CA VAL A 68 2.04 4.21 2.15
C VAL A 68 2.13 5.18 0.97
N ASN A 69 3.08 4.99 0.05
CA ASN A 69 3.16 5.81 -1.17
C ASN A 69 1.90 5.71 -2.07
N GLY A 70 1.12 4.65 -1.92
CA GLY A 70 -0.14 4.43 -2.63
C GLY A 70 -1.39 4.92 -1.90
N TRP A 71 -1.28 5.81 -0.92
CA TRP A 71 -2.36 6.23 -0.03
C TRP A 71 -3.62 6.74 -0.77
N GLU A 72 -3.48 7.51 -1.84
CA GLU A 72 -4.60 8.00 -2.66
C GLU A 72 -5.42 6.85 -3.25
N ARG A 73 -4.72 5.84 -3.81
CA ARG A 73 -5.34 4.65 -4.37
C ARG A 73 -6.02 3.77 -3.31
N GLN A 74 -5.63 3.96 -2.04
CA GLN A 74 -6.22 3.30 -0.88
C GLN A 74 -7.37 4.10 -0.26
N GLY A 75 -7.75 5.24 -0.87
CA GLY A 75 -8.84 6.07 -0.38
C GLY A 75 -8.55 6.78 0.94
N GLN A 76 -7.27 7.01 1.23
CA GLN A 76 -6.86 7.74 2.42
C GLN A 76 -6.60 9.21 2.11
N ASP A 77 -6.71 10.08 3.10
CA ASP A 77 -6.13 11.42 3.08
C ASP A 77 -4.91 11.46 4.00
N ILE A 78 -3.72 11.61 3.42
CA ILE A 78 -2.47 11.63 4.19
C ILE A 78 -2.39 12.86 5.13
N ASN A 79 -3.18 13.91 4.89
CA ASN A 79 -3.20 15.11 5.75
C ASN A 79 -3.83 14.84 7.12
N GLU A 80 -4.65 13.81 7.26
CA GLU A 80 -5.16 13.35 8.56
C GLU A 80 -4.03 12.78 9.45
N PHE A 81 -2.87 12.44 8.89
CA PHE A 81 -1.76 11.76 9.55
C PHE A 81 -0.44 12.54 9.44
N PRO A 82 -0.27 13.68 10.12
CA PRO A 82 0.85 14.60 9.91
C PRO A 82 2.24 13.98 10.15
N ASN A 83 2.39 13.09 11.13
CA ASN A 83 3.67 12.41 11.39
C ASN A 83 3.98 11.38 10.30
N LEU A 84 2.94 10.66 9.82
CA LEU A 84 3.07 9.73 8.71
C LEU A 84 3.41 10.45 7.41
N LYS A 85 2.77 11.60 7.15
CA LYS A 85 3.07 12.47 6.00
C LYS A 85 4.53 12.91 6.02
N ARG A 86 5.00 13.48 7.13
CA ARG A 86 6.41 13.87 7.33
C ARG A 86 7.36 12.70 7.06
N TRP A 87 7.05 11.50 7.60
CA TRP A 87 7.85 10.31 7.38
C TRP A 87 7.86 9.92 5.89
N LEU A 88 6.71 9.92 5.22
CA LEU A 88 6.62 9.60 3.80
C LEU A 88 7.46 10.54 2.94
N GLU A 89 7.40 11.84 3.21
CA GLU A 89 8.24 12.85 2.53
C GLU A 89 9.73 12.59 2.75
N THR A 90 10.13 12.30 4.00
CA THR A 90 11.50 11.91 4.34
C THR A 90 11.95 10.66 3.56
N MET A 91 11.10 9.65 3.48
CA MET A 91 11.38 8.43 2.74
C MET A 91 11.50 8.70 1.23
N LYS A 92 10.59 9.47 0.64
CA LYS A 92 10.59 9.83 -0.79
C LYS A 92 11.81 10.68 -1.18
N ALA A 93 12.35 11.46 -0.27
CA ALA A 93 13.56 12.26 -0.50
C ALA A 93 14.84 11.41 -0.64
N ARG A 94 14.86 10.18 -0.13
CA ARG A 94 16.04 9.29 -0.16
C ARG A 94 16.37 8.86 -1.59
N PRO A 95 17.64 9.01 -2.05
CA PRO A 95 18.03 8.64 -3.43
C PRO A 95 17.72 7.18 -3.77
N ALA A 96 17.94 6.25 -2.83
CA ALA A 96 17.67 4.83 -3.06
C ALA A 96 16.17 4.54 -3.23
N VAL A 97 15.30 5.22 -2.47
CA VAL A 97 13.84 5.11 -2.62
C VAL A 97 13.39 5.66 -3.97
N LYS A 98 13.91 6.83 -4.38
CA LYS A 98 13.63 7.42 -5.70
C LYS A 98 13.98 6.44 -6.83
N ARG A 99 15.20 5.87 -6.79
CA ARG A 99 15.62 4.88 -7.80
C ARG A 99 14.73 3.64 -7.79
N GLY A 100 14.45 3.09 -6.61
CA GLY A 100 13.60 1.89 -6.49
C GLY A 100 12.17 2.11 -6.99
N MET A 101 11.57 3.28 -6.70
CA MET A 101 10.23 3.62 -7.17
C MET A 101 10.16 3.89 -8.68
N ALA A 102 11.28 4.28 -9.30
CA ALA A 102 11.36 4.52 -10.74
C ALA A 102 11.50 3.23 -11.55
N LEU A 103 11.94 2.11 -10.94
CA LEU A 103 12.13 0.85 -11.66
C LEU A 103 10.80 0.29 -12.16
N GLY A 104 10.79 -0.07 -13.44
CA GLY A 104 9.66 -0.76 -14.09
C GLY A 104 8.41 0.10 -14.25
N LEU A 105 8.48 1.42 -14.15
CA LEU A 105 7.33 2.29 -14.41
C LEU A 105 6.81 2.11 -15.84
N GLU A 106 7.68 1.94 -16.80
CA GLU A 106 7.36 1.70 -18.21
C GLU A 106 6.60 0.37 -18.41
N LEU A 107 6.86 -0.62 -17.59
CA LEU A 107 6.18 -1.94 -17.64
C LEU A 107 4.75 -1.91 -17.11
N ARG A 108 4.39 -0.87 -16.39
CA ARG A 108 3.06 -0.71 -15.77
C ARG A 108 2.10 0.12 -16.62
N GLN A 109 2.61 0.75 -17.68
CA GLN A 109 1.80 1.59 -18.57
C GLN A 109 0.92 0.71 -19.46
N GLY A 110 -0.35 1.09 -19.60
CA GLY A 110 -1.27 0.44 -20.53
C GLY A 110 -1.87 -0.89 -20.05
N ILE A 111 -1.61 -1.33 -18.82
CA ILE A 111 -2.24 -2.54 -18.29
C ILE A 111 -3.64 -2.19 -17.77
N ASP A 112 -4.66 -2.70 -18.44
CA ASP A 112 -6.02 -2.69 -17.91
C ASP A 112 -6.21 -3.82 -16.91
N MET A 113 -6.31 -3.45 -15.63
CA MET A 113 -6.49 -4.40 -14.52
C MET A 113 -7.86 -5.11 -14.55
N LYS A 114 -8.80 -4.64 -15.36
CA LYS A 114 -10.12 -5.25 -15.54
C LYS A 114 -10.21 -6.14 -16.80
N ASP A 115 -9.18 -6.17 -17.63
CA ASP A 115 -9.12 -7.10 -18.77
C ASP A 115 -9.23 -8.56 -18.26
N PRO A 116 -10.13 -9.38 -18.82
CA PRO A 116 -10.31 -10.78 -18.41
C PRO A 116 -9.03 -11.62 -18.44
N LYS A 117 -8.12 -11.36 -19.37
CA LYS A 117 -6.83 -12.07 -19.46
C LYS A 117 -5.91 -11.69 -18.30
N VAL A 118 -5.88 -10.40 -17.95
CA VAL A 118 -5.12 -9.88 -16.80
C VAL A 118 -5.72 -10.44 -15.51
N GLN A 119 -7.05 -10.43 -15.37
CA GLN A 119 -7.76 -11.00 -14.23
C GLN A 119 -7.47 -12.50 -14.06
N ALA A 120 -7.46 -13.27 -15.13
CA ALA A 120 -7.17 -14.70 -15.09
C ALA A 120 -5.75 -14.98 -14.57
N VAL A 121 -4.77 -14.16 -14.97
CA VAL A 121 -3.37 -14.32 -14.55
C VAL A 121 -3.14 -13.84 -13.10
N LEU A 122 -3.74 -12.71 -12.69
CA LEU A 122 -3.44 -12.09 -11.40
C LEU A 122 -4.30 -12.61 -10.26
N PHE A 123 -5.57 -12.94 -10.50
CA PHE A 123 -6.54 -13.18 -9.44
C PHE A 123 -7.24 -14.55 -9.50
N ASN A 124 -7.24 -15.21 -10.65
CA ASN A 124 -7.97 -16.46 -10.84
C ASN A 124 -7.05 -17.69 -10.90
N GLN A 125 -5.85 -17.58 -10.38
CA GLN A 125 -4.92 -18.71 -10.28
C GLN A 125 -5.40 -19.73 -9.24
N ARG A 126 -5.36 -21.00 -9.60
CA ARG A 126 -5.67 -22.13 -8.71
C ARG A 126 -4.50 -23.12 -8.70
N ALA A 127 -4.37 -23.89 -7.63
CA ALA A 127 -3.40 -24.96 -7.57
C ALA A 127 -3.61 -25.93 -8.74
N ARG A 128 -2.53 -26.29 -9.43
CA ARG A 128 -2.56 -27.38 -10.39
C ARG A 128 -2.51 -28.69 -9.59
N THR A 129 -3.57 -29.44 -9.61
CA THR A 129 -3.55 -30.85 -9.16
C THR A 129 -2.92 -31.63 -10.29
N GLY A 130 -1.68 -32.08 -10.10
CA GLY A 130 -0.94 -32.94 -11.01
C GLY A 130 -1.62 -34.28 -11.24
#